data_b54772162c377da371aa2afd9d9968ed
#
_entry.id   b54772162c377da371aa2afd9d9968ed
#
_cell.length_a   1.000
_cell.length_b   1.000
_cell.length_c   1.000
_cell.angle_alpha   90.00
_cell.angle_beta   90.00
_cell.angle_gamma   90.00
#
_symmetry.space_group_name_H-M   'P 1'
#
loop_
_entity.id
_entity.type
_entity.pdbx_description
1 polymer ?
#
loop_
_entity_poly.entity_id
_entity_poly.type
_entity_poly.pdbx_seq_one_letter_code
_entity_poly.pdbx_strand_id
1 'polypeptide(L)'
;MREPSRIVLTTGEPAGIGPDIAIQLALQHQDYDLITIADPELLAQRAEQLGVMAQLEMADLKQKRQETPAGVLRFLPEQLIVPVEAGVLNSRNAKYVLRTLTRALTGCQSGEFDAMVTGPVHKGVINEAGIAFTGHTEFLAEQAGVEKVVMMLVSSSLRVALATTHLPLKAVSEAITVASLKKTISILHDSLISQYGISEPKIAVCGLNPHSGEEGHLGREEIDVITPVIEFFRGEGLKVSGPWPADTVFVKDKVDTFDVVLAMYHDQGLPVLKHLGFSSAVNITLGLPYIRTSVDHGTALDLAGTGEASTGSLESALQMAKMMISSMERQKRAEK
;
A
#
# COMPACT_ATOMS: atom_id res chain seq x y z
N MET A 1 -9.52 29.56 -1.63
CA MET A 1 -8.58 28.46 -1.99
C MET A 1 -9.00 27.24 -1.20
N ARG A 2 -8.89 26.07 -1.77
CA ARG A 2 -9.20 24.81 -1.10
C ARG A 2 -8.10 24.46 -0.11
N GLU A 3 -8.46 23.92 1.06
CA GLU A 3 -7.45 23.38 1.98
C GLU A 3 -6.75 22.17 1.34
N PRO A 4 -5.43 22.06 1.46
CA PRO A 4 -4.70 20.91 0.93
C PRO A 4 -5.10 19.63 1.65
N SER A 5 -4.94 18.49 0.98
CA SER A 5 -5.12 17.18 1.61
C SER A 5 -4.09 16.96 2.70
N ARG A 6 -4.47 16.33 3.81
CA ARG A 6 -3.54 15.98 4.90
C ARG A 6 -3.22 14.50 4.84
N ILE A 7 -1.96 14.17 4.60
CA ILE A 7 -1.44 12.80 4.48
C ILE A 7 -0.56 12.51 5.69
N VAL A 8 -0.77 11.37 6.34
CA VAL A 8 0.10 10.91 7.43
C VAL A 8 1.09 9.88 6.93
N LEU A 9 2.36 10.06 7.31
CA LEU A 9 3.47 9.14 7.03
C LEU A 9 3.92 8.46 8.32
N THR A 10 4.02 7.14 8.34
CA THR A 10 4.74 6.39 9.37
C THR A 10 6.10 5.96 8.83
N THR A 11 7.18 6.22 9.55
CA THR A 11 8.54 5.90 9.10
C THR A 11 8.85 4.40 9.17
N GLY A 12 8.03 3.62 9.89
CA GLY A 12 8.21 2.17 10.04
C GLY A 12 9.31 1.80 11.02
N GLU A 13 10.20 0.88 10.62
CA GLU A 13 11.34 0.43 11.45
C GLU A 13 12.33 1.57 11.70
N PRO A 14 12.54 1.98 12.94
CA PRO A 14 13.38 3.15 13.25
C PRO A 14 14.87 2.93 12.93
N ALA A 15 15.35 1.69 12.93
CA ALA A 15 16.71 1.34 12.55
C ALA A 15 16.92 1.24 11.02
N GLY A 16 15.85 1.22 10.24
CA GLY A 16 15.89 1.14 8.77
C GLY A 16 15.97 2.49 8.08
N ILE A 17 15.76 2.47 6.76
CA ILE A 17 15.79 3.67 5.89
C ILE A 17 14.53 4.54 5.98
N GLY A 18 13.48 4.10 6.67
CA GLY A 18 12.24 4.88 6.75
C GLY A 18 12.43 6.31 7.26
N PRO A 19 13.15 6.53 8.39
CA PRO A 19 13.52 7.88 8.84
C PRO A 19 14.36 8.65 7.82
N ASP A 20 15.29 7.98 7.11
CA ASP A 20 16.18 8.61 6.13
C ASP A 20 15.39 9.22 4.97
N ILE A 21 14.54 8.40 4.36
CA ILE A 21 13.74 8.83 3.21
C ILE A 21 12.69 9.89 3.59
N ALA A 22 12.18 9.86 4.83
CA ALA A 22 11.29 10.90 5.33
C ALA A 22 12.01 12.25 5.48
N ILE A 23 13.24 12.24 6.01
CA ILE A 23 14.09 13.43 6.17
C ILE A 23 14.54 13.97 4.81
N GLN A 24 14.99 13.11 3.90
CA GLN A 24 15.37 13.52 2.53
C GLN A 24 14.19 14.11 1.76
N LEU A 25 12.99 13.55 1.92
CA LEU A 25 11.77 14.08 1.30
C LEU A 25 11.44 15.49 1.78
N ALA A 26 11.78 15.85 3.03
CA ALA A 26 11.55 17.19 3.56
C ALA A 26 12.30 18.31 2.80
N LEU A 27 13.33 17.98 2.01
CA LEU A 27 14.01 18.95 1.14
C LEU A 27 13.15 19.40 -0.04
N GLN A 28 12.05 18.71 -0.32
CA GLN A 28 11.13 19.01 -1.42
C GLN A 28 9.88 19.71 -0.89
N HIS A 29 9.33 20.64 -1.68
CA HIS A 29 8.00 21.19 -1.42
C HIS A 29 6.93 20.16 -1.68
N GLN A 30 5.98 20.02 -0.74
CA GLN A 30 4.80 19.18 -0.89
C GLN A 30 3.55 20.05 -0.98
N ASP A 31 2.79 19.91 -2.05
CA ASP A 31 1.53 20.63 -2.28
C ASP A 31 0.33 20.01 -1.51
N TYR A 32 0.63 19.32 -0.40
CA TYR A 32 -0.26 18.76 0.61
C TYR A 32 0.33 18.91 2.01
N ASP A 33 -0.49 18.75 3.04
CA ASP A 33 -0.10 18.80 4.45
C ASP A 33 0.47 17.44 4.85
N LEU A 34 1.80 17.28 4.82
CA LEU A 34 2.47 16.03 5.18
C LEU A 34 2.81 16.01 6.67
N ILE A 35 2.29 15.03 7.38
CA ILE A 35 2.52 14.84 8.81
C ILE A 35 3.22 13.49 9.03
N THR A 36 4.45 13.52 9.55
CA THR A 36 5.23 12.32 9.87
C THR A 36 5.00 11.92 11.33
N ILE A 37 4.66 10.66 11.63
CA ILE A 37 4.63 10.16 13.00
C ILE A 37 5.97 9.48 13.29
N ALA A 38 6.77 10.08 14.17
CA ALA A 38 8.07 9.57 14.54
C ALA A 38 8.58 10.18 15.86
N ASP A 39 9.64 9.60 16.40
CA ASP A 39 10.38 10.16 17.53
C ASP A 39 11.19 11.37 17.07
N PRO A 40 11.04 12.54 17.71
CA PRO A 40 11.74 13.75 17.30
C PRO A 40 13.26 13.66 17.49
N GLU A 41 13.76 12.94 18.50
CA GLU A 41 15.20 12.75 18.72
C GLU A 41 15.78 11.84 17.63
N LEU A 42 15.07 10.79 17.23
CA LEU A 42 15.45 9.96 16.09
C LEU A 42 15.54 10.78 14.80
N LEU A 43 14.54 11.62 14.53
CA LEU A 43 14.55 12.47 13.32
C LEU A 43 15.72 13.45 13.34
N ALA A 44 15.97 14.09 14.46
CA ALA A 44 17.09 15.04 14.62
C ALA A 44 18.45 14.35 14.45
N GLN A 45 18.68 13.23 15.16
CA GLN A 45 19.91 12.46 15.06
C GLN A 45 20.16 11.95 13.63
N ARG A 46 19.11 11.46 12.97
CA ARG A 46 19.25 10.93 11.62
C ARG A 46 19.47 12.05 10.59
N ALA A 47 18.84 13.23 10.75
CA ALA A 47 19.08 14.39 9.91
C ALA A 47 20.54 14.87 10.01
N GLU A 48 21.09 14.92 11.25
CA GLU A 48 22.49 15.23 11.50
C GLU A 48 23.42 14.20 10.82
N GLN A 49 23.15 12.90 11.01
CA GLN A 49 23.92 11.81 10.41
C GLN A 49 23.97 11.89 8.87
N LEU A 50 22.84 12.26 8.26
CA LEU A 50 22.70 12.42 6.80
C LEU A 50 23.21 13.76 6.27
N GLY A 51 23.58 14.70 7.15
CA GLY A 51 23.95 16.05 6.77
C GLY A 51 22.79 16.85 6.14
N VAL A 52 21.54 16.49 6.43
CA VAL A 52 20.35 17.14 5.89
C VAL A 52 19.86 18.21 6.85
N MET A 53 19.81 19.47 6.37
CA MET A 53 19.25 20.60 7.13
C MET A 53 17.73 20.69 6.87
N ALA A 54 16.94 20.07 7.74
CA ALA A 54 15.50 20.20 7.76
C ALA A 54 15.03 20.77 9.11
N GLN A 55 14.11 21.73 9.06
CA GLN A 55 13.45 22.26 10.25
C GLN A 55 12.41 21.23 10.72
N LEU A 56 12.59 20.68 11.90
CA LEU A 56 11.60 19.82 12.56
C LEU A 56 10.52 20.69 13.22
N GLU A 57 9.28 20.57 12.75
CA GLU A 57 8.13 21.34 13.24
C GLU A 57 7.08 20.40 13.84
N MET A 58 6.78 20.56 15.13
CA MET A 58 5.69 19.80 15.75
C MET A 58 4.34 20.27 15.19
N ALA A 59 3.58 19.34 14.60
CA ALA A 59 2.31 19.64 13.97
C ALA A 59 1.20 19.89 14.99
N ASP A 60 0.46 20.98 14.82
CA ASP A 60 -0.79 21.24 15.51
C ASP A 60 -1.97 20.95 14.55
N LEU A 61 -2.63 19.82 14.75
CA LEU A 61 -3.74 19.37 13.87
C LEU A 61 -4.99 20.23 13.96
N LYS A 62 -5.08 21.14 14.95
CA LYS A 62 -6.18 22.11 15.07
C LYS A 62 -6.01 23.30 14.13
N GLN A 63 -4.80 23.54 13.67
CA GLN A 63 -4.52 24.57 12.67
C GLN A 63 -5.05 24.15 11.29
N LYS A 64 -5.33 25.16 10.47
CA LYS A 64 -5.69 24.92 9.06
C LYS A 64 -4.62 24.10 8.37
N ARG A 65 -5.07 23.19 7.52
CA ARG A 65 -4.19 22.43 6.64
C ARG A 65 -3.42 23.37 5.72
N GLN A 66 -2.15 23.11 5.54
CA GLN A 66 -1.26 23.92 4.71
C GLN A 66 -0.28 23.02 3.97
N GLU A 67 0.15 23.48 2.80
CA GLU A 67 1.21 22.80 2.05
C GLU A 67 2.48 22.76 2.90
N THR A 68 3.26 21.68 2.78
CA THR A 68 4.51 21.54 3.52
C THR A 68 5.65 22.13 2.70
N PRO A 69 6.25 23.26 3.11
CA PRO A 69 7.32 23.90 2.36
C PRO A 69 8.60 23.05 2.36
N ALA A 70 9.43 23.24 1.33
CA ALA A 70 10.76 22.64 1.28
C ALA A 70 11.61 23.07 2.49
N GLY A 71 12.37 22.14 3.03
CA GLY A 71 13.20 22.33 4.21
C GLY A 71 12.45 22.13 5.54
N VAL A 72 11.17 21.78 5.53
CA VAL A 72 10.37 21.55 6.74
C VAL A 72 9.90 20.10 6.82
N LEU A 73 10.10 19.46 7.96
CA LEU A 73 9.48 18.18 8.30
C LEU A 73 8.53 18.38 9.48
N ARG A 74 7.23 18.29 9.18
CA ARG A 74 6.18 18.39 10.21
C ARG A 74 5.93 17.01 10.82
N PHE A 75 5.88 16.94 12.15
CA PHE A 75 5.75 15.66 12.83
C PHE A 75 4.75 15.68 13.98
N LEU A 76 4.19 14.50 14.28
CA LEU A 76 3.54 14.17 15.54
C LEU A 76 4.48 13.28 16.35
N PRO A 77 4.76 13.62 17.60
CA PRO A 77 5.73 12.88 18.40
C PRO A 77 5.18 11.51 18.82
N GLU A 78 5.97 10.48 18.59
CA GLU A 78 5.81 9.16 19.16
C GLU A 78 7.17 8.72 19.70
N GLN A 79 7.28 8.40 20.99
CA GLN A 79 8.57 8.16 21.62
C GLN A 79 9.08 6.74 21.42
N LEU A 80 10.36 6.61 21.12
CA LEU A 80 11.08 5.33 21.17
C LEU A 80 11.09 4.76 22.60
N ILE A 81 11.24 3.45 22.71
CA ILE A 81 11.41 2.77 24.00
C ILE A 81 12.90 2.79 24.41
N VAL A 82 13.79 2.65 23.43
CA VAL A 82 15.25 2.70 23.59
C VAL A 82 15.87 3.45 22.43
N PRO A 83 17.06 4.06 22.62
CA PRO A 83 17.82 4.68 21.54
C PRO A 83 18.03 3.72 20.36
N VAL A 84 18.14 4.29 19.17
CA VAL A 84 18.29 3.56 17.91
C VAL A 84 19.67 3.85 17.31
N GLU A 85 20.32 2.79 16.87
CA GLU A 85 21.47 2.85 15.98
C GLU A 85 21.03 2.45 14.56
N ALA A 86 21.40 3.23 13.55
CA ALA A 86 21.06 2.95 12.17
C ALA A 86 21.61 1.58 11.74
N GLY A 87 20.79 0.76 11.10
CA GLY A 87 21.13 -0.59 10.67
C GLY A 87 21.07 -1.68 11.75
N VAL A 88 20.87 -1.31 13.04
CA VAL A 88 20.89 -2.26 14.17
C VAL A 88 19.49 -2.43 14.75
N LEU A 89 18.86 -3.58 14.46
CA LEU A 89 17.52 -3.90 14.95
C LEU A 89 17.49 -4.08 16.49
N ASN A 90 16.39 -3.61 17.09
CA ASN A 90 16.15 -3.80 18.52
C ASN A 90 14.66 -4.06 18.79
N SER A 91 14.32 -5.30 19.18
CA SER A 91 12.94 -5.74 19.42
C SER A 91 12.20 -4.92 20.50
N ARG A 92 12.93 -4.22 21.40
CA ARG A 92 12.32 -3.32 22.40
C ARG A 92 11.55 -2.16 21.73
N ASN A 93 11.92 -1.74 20.51
CA ASN A 93 11.23 -0.71 19.76
C ASN A 93 10.03 -1.22 18.94
N ALA A 94 9.71 -2.52 18.97
CA ALA A 94 8.56 -3.07 18.24
C ALA A 94 7.22 -2.37 18.59
N LYS A 95 7.02 -2.08 19.91
CA LYS A 95 5.81 -1.36 20.34
C LYS A 95 5.74 0.09 19.82
N TYR A 96 6.88 0.75 19.63
CA TYR A 96 6.95 2.06 19.00
C TYR A 96 6.39 1.99 17.57
N VAL A 97 6.85 1.02 16.76
CA VAL A 97 6.38 0.83 15.39
C VAL A 97 4.86 0.63 15.35
N LEU A 98 4.31 -0.22 16.22
CA LEU A 98 2.87 -0.46 16.26
C LEU A 98 2.08 0.76 16.72
N ARG A 99 2.59 1.57 17.66
CA ARG A 99 1.95 2.81 18.09
C ARG A 99 1.89 3.85 16.96
N THR A 100 2.96 3.98 16.15
CA THR A 100 2.91 4.88 14.98
C THR A 100 1.84 4.45 13.99
N LEU A 101 1.71 3.16 13.70
CA LEU A 101 0.66 2.61 12.83
C LEU A 101 -0.74 2.83 13.42
N THR A 102 -0.93 2.54 14.71
CA THR A 102 -2.22 2.74 15.39
C THR A 102 -2.62 4.21 15.41
N ARG A 103 -1.68 5.12 15.66
CA ARG A 103 -1.95 6.57 15.66
C ARG A 103 -2.35 7.06 14.27
N ALA A 104 -1.67 6.59 13.21
CA ALA A 104 -2.02 6.94 11.84
C ALA A 104 -3.40 6.42 11.45
N LEU A 105 -3.67 5.14 11.74
CA LEU A 105 -4.96 4.49 11.48
C LEU A 105 -6.11 5.23 12.18
N THR A 106 -5.97 5.50 13.49
CA THR A 106 -7.01 6.21 14.27
C THR A 106 -7.28 7.59 13.69
N GLY A 107 -6.22 8.31 13.27
CA GLY A 107 -6.38 9.62 12.64
C GLY A 107 -7.08 9.54 11.27
N CYS A 108 -6.84 8.49 10.48
CA CYS A 108 -7.57 8.28 9.24
C CYS A 108 -9.04 7.96 9.49
N GLN A 109 -9.35 7.13 10.47
CA GLN A 109 -10.74 6.79 10.82
C GLN A 109 -11.51 7.97 11.38
N SER A 110 -10.87 8.86 12.12
CA SER A 110 -11.50 10.07 12.67
C SER A 110 -11.59 11.24 11.68
N GLY A 111 -10.95 11.13 10.49
CA GLY A 111 -10.88 12.21 9.49
C GLY A 111 -9.84 13.30 9.80
N GLU A 112 -8.94 13.09 10.76
CA GLU A 112 -7.77 13.94 10.95
C GLU A 112 -6.85 13.92 9.72
N PHE A 113 -6.70 12.71 9.12
CA PHE A 113 -5.92 12.46 7.91
C PHE A 113 -6.81 11.92 6.80
N ASP A 114 -6.55 12.32 5.57
CA ASP A 114 -7.28 11.84 4.38
C ASP A 114 -6.71 10.52 3.85
N ALA A 115 -5.44 10.25 4.11
CA ALA A 115 -4.76 9.01 3.76
C ALA A 115 -3.57 8.73 4.67
N MET A 116 -3.15 7.46 4.76
CA MET A 116 -1.88 7.08 5.36
C MET A 116 -0.92 6.50 4.32
N VAL A 117 0.36 6.85 4.47
CA VAL A 117 1.47 6.25 3.75
C VAL A 117 2.39 5.56 4.74
N THR A 118 2.75 4.31 4.48
CA THR A 118 3.58 3.54 5.42
C THR A 118 4.96 3.26 4.86
N GLY A 119 5.98 3.61 5.64
CA GLY A 119 7.35 3.16 5.45
C GLY A 119 7.53 1.67 5.80
N PRO A 120 8.70 1.09 5.53
CA PRO A 120 8.93 -0.34 5.69
C PRO A 120 9.08 -0.74 7.17
N VAL A 121 8.59 -1.93 7.52
CA VAL A 121 8.77 -2.52 8.86
C VAL A 121 9.55 -3.82 8.80
N HIS A 122 10.17 -4.20 9.91
CA HIS A 122 10.86 -5.48 10.03
C HIS A 122 10.01 -6.47 10.82
N LYS A 123 9.30 -7.37 10.11
CA LYS A 123 8.39 -8.34 10.71
C LYS A 123 9.08 -9.23 11.77
N GLY A 124 10.31 -9.68 11.47
CA GLY A 124 11.08 -10.54 12.37
C GLY A 124 11.30 -9.90 13.73
N VAL A 125 11.76 -8.65 13.80
CA VAL A 125 12.04 -7.96 15.07
C VAL A 125 10.78 -7.68 15.89
N ILE A 126 9.63 -7.47 15.22
CA ILE A 126 8.34 -7.34 15.90
C ILE A 126 7.91 -8.67 16.52
N ASN A 127 8.07 -9.78 15.77
CA ASN A 127 7.77 -11.12 16.28
C ASN A 127 8.73 -11.54 17.42
N GLU A 128 9.99 -11.17 17.35
CA GLU A 128 10.97 -11.37 18.45
C GLU A 128 10.57 -10.67 19.75
N ALA A 129 9.82 -9.57 19.66
CA ALA A 129 9.24 -8.89 20.82
C ALA A 129 8.04 -9.63 21.43
N GLY A 130 7.69 -10.82 20.92
CA GLY A 130 6.54 -11.61 21.36
C GLY A 130 5.19 -11.10 20.82
N ILE A 131 5.20 -10.27 19.79
CA ILE A 131 3.98 -9.70 19.18
C ILE A 131 3.76 -10.39 17.84
N ALA A 132 2.62 -11.11 17.70
CA ALA A 132 2.27 -11.72 16.43
C ALA A 132 2.00 -10.64 15.37
N PHE A 133 2.85 -10.60 14.35
CA PHE A 133 2.77 -9.61 13.27
C PHE A 133 3.12 -10.24 11.92
N THR A 134 2.15 -10.35 11.06
CA THR A 134 2.27 -10.93 9.72
C THR A 134 2.57 -9.88 8.66
N GLY A 135 2.16 -8.63 8.90
CA GLY A 135 2.42 -7.49 8.02
C GLY A 135 1.48 -6.32 8.27
N HIS A 136 1.75 -5.21 7.58
CA HIS A 136 0.90 -4.01 7.64
C HIS A 136 -0.55 -4.32 7.25
N THR A 137 -0.74 -5.08 6.19
CA THR A 137 -2.05 -5.35 5.60
C THR A 137 -2.97 -6.06 6.58
N GLU A 138 -2.48 -7.12 7.20
CA GLU A 138 -3.22 -7.91 8.18
C GLU A 138 -3.46 -7.11 9.47
N PHE A 139 -2.43 -6.44 9.98
CA PHE A 139 -2.53 -5.58 11.16
C PHE A 139 -3.57 -4.47 10.97
N LEU A 140 -3.52 -3.75 9.85
CA LEU A 140 -4.46 -2.66 9.57
C LEU A 140 -5.88 -3.15 9.35
N ALA A 141 -6.08 -4.32 8.72
CA ALA A 141 -7.39 -4.94 8.54
C ALA A 141 -8.00 -5.33 9.90
N GLU A 142 -7.23 -5.97 10.77
CA GLU A 142 -7.66 -6.35 12.12
C GLU A 142 -8.05 -5.13 12.95
N GLN A 143 -7.18 -4.10 12.98
CA GLN A 143 -7.44 -2.87 13.74
C GLN A 143 -8.61 -2.06 13.18
N ALA A 144 -8.87 -2.13 11.87
CA ALA A 144 -10.01 -1.48 11.23
C ALA A 144 -11.30 -2.29 11.35
N GLY A 145 -11.25 -3.53 11.85
CA GLY A 145 -12.40 -4.41 11.96
C GLY A 145 -12.95 -4.88 10.61
N VAL A 146 -12.11 -4.93 9.56
CA VAL A 146 -12.52 -5.42 8.24
C VAL A 146 -12.10 -6.87 8.05
N GLU A 147 -13.02 -7.66 7.52
CA GLU A 147 -12.81 -9.12 7.36
C GLU A 147 -11.81 -9.44 6.25
N LYS A 148 -11.78 -8.64 5.18
CA LYS A 148 -10.93 -8.88 4.03
C LYS A 148 -10.45 -7.59 3.40
N VAL A 149 -9.21 -7.58 2.99
CA VAL A 149 -8.58 -6.54 2.18
C VAL A 149 -7.97 -7.16 0.93
N VAL A 150 -7.70 -6.35 -0.07
CA VAL A 150 -7.08 -6.78 -1.32
C VAL A 150 -5.79 -5.99 -1.52
N MET A 151 -4.69 -6.70 -1.66
CA MET A 151 -3.42 -6.09 -2.05
C MET A 151 -3.42 -5.81 -3.54
N MET A 152 -3.10 -4.60 -3.91
CA MET A 152 -2.90 -4.19 -5.29
C MET A 152 -1.56 -3.45 -5.42
N LEU A 153 -0.73 -3.87 -6.36
CA LEU A 153 0.45 -3.11 -6.75
C LEU A 153 0.16 -2.33 -8.02
N VAL A 154 0.67 -1.11 -8.06
CA VAL A 154 0.48 -0.18 -9.17
C VAL A 154 1.83 0.33 -9.63
N SER A 155 2.09 0.26 -10.91
CA SER A 155 3.15 0.99 -11.61
C SER A 155 2.52 2.04 -12.53
N SER A 156 3.33 2.81 -13.24
CA SER A 156 2.84 3.85 -14.17
C SER A 156 1.86 3.34 -15.23
N SER A 157 1.97 2.06 -15.62
CA SER A 157 1.23 1.47 -16.74
C SER A 157 0.40 0.24 -16.39
N LEU A 158 0.50 -0.28 -15.17
CA LEU A 158 -0.12 -1.56 -14.82
C LEU A 158 -0.62 -1.57 -13.38
N ARG A 159 -1.84 -2.08 -13.17
CA ARG A 159 -2.40 -2.42 -11.85
C ARG A 159 -2.58 -3.93 -11.76
N VAL A 160 -2.01 -4.53 -10.72
CA VAL A 160 -2.14 -5.96 -10.43
C VAL A 160 -2.69 -6.14 -9.02
N ALA A 161 -3.89 -6.69 -8.92
CA ALA A 161 -4.49 -7.09 -7.65
C ALA A 161 -4.24 -8.59 -7.42
N LEU A 162 -4.24 -9.01 -6.16
CA LEU A 162 -3.93 -10.37 -5.75
C LEU A 162 -5.14 -11.02 -5.05
N ALA A 163 -5.56 -12.20 -5.52
CA ALA A 163 -6.58 -13.00 -4.84
C ALA A 163 -6.02 -13.66 -3.57
N THR A 164 -4.76 -14.10 -3.62
CA THR A 164 -3.98 -14.58 -2.46
C THR A 164 -2.63 -13.88 -2.41
N THR A 165 -2.10 -13.63 -1.21
CA THR A 165 -0.84 -12.91 -0.99
C THR A 165 0.29 -13.86 -0.58
N HIS A 166 0.66 -13.89 0.69
CA HIS A 166 1.85 -14.56 1.22
C HIS A 166 1.54 -16.01 1.68
N LEU A 167 1.00 -16.83 0.80
CA LEU A 167 0.77 -18.25 1.06
C LEU A 167 1.88 -19.11 0.44
N PRO A 168 2.23 -20.24 1.04
CA PRO A 168 2.99 -21.29 0.36
C PRO A 168 2.26 -21.70 -0.92
N LEU A 169 2.98 -21.87 -2.03
CA LEU A 169 2.37 -22.16 -3.34
C LEU A 169 1.38 -23.35 -3.30
N LYS A 170 1.71 -24.41 -2.54
CA LYS A 170 0.84 -25.58 -2.36
C LYS A 170 -0.52 -25.29 -1.70
N ALA A 171 -0.65 -24.17 -0.98
CA ALA A 171 -1.89 -23.76 -0.30
C ALA A 171 -2.75 -22.81 -1.15
N VAL A 172 -2.25 -22.35 -2.30
CA VAL A 172 -2.93 -21.35 -3.12
C VAL A 172 -4.24 -21.90 -3.70
N SER A 173 -4.22 -23.11 -4.27
CA SER A 173 -5.42 -23.71 -4.87
C SER A 173 -6.57 -23.82 -3.85
N GLU A 174 -6.28 -24.31 -2.64
CA GLU A 174 -7.28 -24.43 -1.58
C GLU A 174 -7.82 -23.08 -1.08
N ALA A 175 -7.01 -22.03 -1.17
CA ALA A 175 -7.41 -20.67 -0.76
C ALA A 175 -8.30 -19.97 -1.80
N ILE A 176 -8.28 -20.40 -3.07
CA ILE A 176 -9.12 -19.90 -4.15
C ILE A 176 -10.51 -20.55 -4.07
N THR A 177 -11.41 -19.93 -3.33
CA THR A 177 -12.80 -20.40 -3.19
C THR A 177 -13.77 -19.39 -3.83
N VAL A 178 -14.98 -19.86 -4.18
CA VAL A 178 -16.05 -19.00 -4.71
C VAL A 178 -16.32 -17.80 -3.80
N ALA A 179 -16.43 -18.04 -2.49
CA ALA A 179 -16.69 -16.98 -1.51
C ALA A 179 -15.53 -15.97 -1.44
N SER A 180 -14.28 -16.46 -1.35
CA SER A 180 -13.09 -15.62 -1.29
C SER A 180 -12.92 -14.79 -2.55
N LEU A 181 -13.08 -15.39 -3.73
CA LEU A 181 -12.90 -14.69 -5.01
C LEU A 181 -14.01 -13.66 -5.27
N LYS A 182 -15.27 -13.97 -4.94
CA LYS A 182 -16.38 -13.01 -5.00
C LYS A 182 -16.07 -11.78 -4.13
N LYS A 183 -15.64 -11.98 -2.89
CA LYS A 183 -15.31 -10.89 -1.99
C LYS A 183 -14.14 -10.05 -2.51
N THR A 184 -13.11 -10.70 -3.07
CA THR A 184 -11.97 -10.01 -3.70
C THR A 184 -12.41 -9.12 -4.86
N ILE A 185 -13.22 -9.65 -5.78
CA ILE A 185 -13.67 -8.90 -6.97
C ILE A 185 -14.60 -7.74 -6.55
N SER A 186 -15.50 -7.94 -5.57
CA SER A 186 -16.33 -6.83 -5.05
C SER A 186 -15.47 -5.71 -4.47
N ILE A 187 -14.52 -6.02 -3.58
CA ILE A 187 -13.63 -5.01 -2.98
C ILE A 187 -12.84 -4.28 -4.07
N LEU A 188 -12.30 -5.02 -5.04
CA LEU A 188 -11.53 -4.46 -6.15
C LEU A 188 -12.39 -3.51 -7.00
N HIS A 189 -13.57 -3.96 -7.42
CA HIS A 189 -14.51 -3.17 -8.21
C HIS A 189 -14.92 -1.88 -7.49
N ASP A 190 -15.37 -1.98 -6.24
CA ASP A 190 -15.83 -0.83 -5.45
C ASP A 190 -14.70 0.18 -5.18
N SER A 191 -13.48 -0.33 -4.97
CA SER A 191 -12.30 0.53 -4.79
C SER A 191 -11.88 1.23 -6.08
N LEU A 192 -11.97 0.58 -7.24
CA LEU A 192 -11.69 1.21 -8.53
C LEU A 192 -12.69 2.32 -8.84
N ILE A 193 -13.95 2.15 -8.47
CA ILE A 193 -14.94 3.22 -8.56
C ILE A 193 -14.59 4.31 -7.55
N SER A 194 -14.64 4.01 -6.25
CA SER A 194 -14.60 5.01 -5.19
C SER A 194 -13.26 5.74 -5.06
N GLN A 195 -12.13 5.04 -5.21
CA GLN A 195 -10.80 5.61 -4.98
C GLN A 195 -10.08 6.02 -6.26
N TYR A 196 -10.42 5.40 -7.41
CA TYR A 196 -9.79 5.73 -8.70
C TYR A 196 -10.71 6.51 -9.64
N GLY A 197 -12.02 6.58 -9.37
CA GLY A 197 -12.98 7.30 -10.20
C GLY A 197 -13.28 6.62 -11.53
N ILE A 198 -13.03 5.33 -11.63
CA ILE A 198 -13.34 4.55 -12.84
C ILE A 198 -14.79 4.08 -12.74
N SER A 199 -15.68 4.71 -13.49
CA SER A 199 -17.12 4.45 -13.39
C SER A 199 -17.53 3.04 -13.77
N GLU A 200 -16.82 2.40 -14.70
CA GLU A 200 -17.09 1.06 -15.20
C GLU A 200 -15.79 0.23 -15.28
N PRO A 201 -15.25 -0.22 -14.13
CA PRO A 201 -13.96 -0.90 -14.09
C PRO A 201 -13.93 -2.18 -14.93
N LYS A 202 -12.92 -2.31 -15.78
CA LYS A 202 -12.65 -3.50 -16.59
C LYS A 202 -11.63 -4.38 -15.86
N ILE A 203 -12.09 -5.47 -15.28
CA ILE A 203 -11.28 -6.39 -14.48
C ILE A 203 -10.96 -7.64 -15.32
N ALA A 204 -9.65 -7.87 -15.57
CA ALA A 204 -9.18 -9.12 -16.14
C ALA A 204 -8.81 -10.09 -15.01
N VAL A 205 -9.47 -11.25 -14.96
CA VAL A 205 -9.19 -12.30 -13.96
C VAL A 205 -8.30 -13.37 -14.58
N CYS A 206 -7.14 -13.64 -13.99
CA CYS A 206 -6.28 -14.73 -14.43
C CYS A 206 -6.89 -16.10 -14.09
N GLY A 207 -6.55 -17.13 -14.87
CA GLY A 207 -6.64 -18.50 -14.41
C GLY A 207 -5.60 -18.78 -13.32
N LEU A 208 -5.76 -19.86 -12.57
CA LEU A 208 -4.76 -20.34 -11.62
C LEU A 208 -3.72 -21.21 -12.33
N ASN A 209 -4.21 -22.12 -13.18
CA ASN A 209 -3.41 -23.14 -13.84
C ASN A 209 -2.82 -22.63 -15.17
N PRO A 210 -1.74 -23.26 -15.67
CA PRO A 210 -1.23 -22.98 -17.00
C PRO A 210 -2.34 -23.06 -18.06
N HIS A 211 -2.33 -22.15 -19.03
CA HIS A 211 -3.32 -22.04 -20.11
C HIS A 211 -4.78 -22.03 -19.60
N SER A 212 -4.99 -21.48 -18.39
CA SER A 212 -6.31 -21.47 -17.72
C SER A 212 -6.96 -22.85 -17.60
N GLY A 213 -6.15 -23.88 -17.31
CA GLY A 213 -6.58 -25.24 -17.00
C GLY A 213 -6.88 -26.12 -18.20
N GLU A 214 -6.76 -25.64 -19.46
CA GLU A 214 -7.02 -26.42 -20.70
C GLU A 214 -8.28 -27.31 -20.60
N GLU A 215 -9.43 -26.69 -20.41
CA GLU A 215 -10.73 -27.37 -20.26
C GLU A 215 -10.77 -28.40 -19.11
N GLY A 216 -9.92 -28.25 -18.09
CA GLY A 216 -9.82 -29.10 -16.92
C GLY A 216 -8.74 -30.19 -17.02
N HIS A 217 -7.96 -30.25 -18.09
CA HIS A 217 -6.86 -31.19 -18.24
C HIS A 217 -5.66 -30.84 -17.35
N LEU A 218 -5.46 -29.54 -17.02
CA LEU A 218 -4.36 -29.06 -16.18
C LEU A 218 -4.84 -28.55 -14.82
N GLY A 219 -6.05 -28.89 -14.40
CA GLY A 219 -6.67 -28.45 -13.15
C GLY A 219 -8.11 -28.02 -13.38
N ARG A 220 -8.91 -27.96 -12.33
CA ARG A 220 -10.34 -27.69 -12.42
C ARG A 220 -10.77 -26.41 -11.73
N GLU A 221 -9.85 -25.69 -11.14
CA GLU A 221 -10.12 -24.45 -10.38
C GLU A 221 -10.79 -23.40 -11.25
N GLU A 222 -10.45 -23.34 -12.54
CA GLU A 222 -11.12 -22.46 -13.50
C GLU A 222 -12.58 -22.84 -13.70
N ILE A 223 -12.88 -24.13 -13.85
CA ILE A 223 -14.23 -24.66 -14.09
C ILE A 223 -15.07 -24.58 -12.83
N ASP A 224 -14.50 -25.01 -11.69
CA ASP A 224 -15.24 -25.21 -10.45
C ASP A 224 -15.39 -23.92 -9.62
N VAL A 225 -14.48 -22.93 -9.82
CA VAL A 225 -14.44 -21.72 -8.99
C VAL A 225 -14.39 -20.44 -9.83
N ILE A 226 -13.38 -20.26 -10.70
CA ILE A 226 -13.09 -18.95 -11.28
C ILE A 226 -14.16 -18.55 -12.30
N THR A 227 -14.49 -19.42 -13.25
CA THR A 227 -15.52 -19.15 -14.27
C THR A 227 -16.89 -18.88 -13.66
N PRO A 228 -17.41 -19.70 -12.72
CA PRO A 228 -18.67 -19.40 -12.06
C PRO A 228 -18.72 -18.04 -11.36
N VAL A 229 -17.59 -17.59 -10.77
CA VAL A 229 -17.52 -16.26 -10.14
C VAL A 229 -17.51 -15.14 -11.19
N ILE A 230 -16.79 -15.31 -12.30
CA ILE A 230 -16.78 -14.35 -13.40
C ILE A 230 -18.19 -14.21 -14.01
N GLU A 231 -18.87 -15.34 -14.26
CA GLU A 231 -20.22 -15.35 -14.81
C GLU A 231 -21.24 -14.69 -13.86
N PHE A 232 -21.10 -14.92 -12.56
CA PHE A 232 -21.91 -14.25 -11.56
C PHE A 232 -21.82 -12.72 -11.70
N PHE A 233 -20.59 -12.16 -11.71
CA PHE A 233 -20.41 -10.71 -11.83
C PHE A 233 -20.81 -10.14 -13.19
N ARG A 234 -20.65 -10.91 -14.27
CA ARG A 234 -21.18 -10.53 -15.58
C ARG A 234 -22.72 -10.44 -15.58
N GLY A 235 -23.36 -11.38 -14.89
CA GLY A 235 -24.82 -11.37 -14.69
C GLY A 235 -25.30 -10.14 -13.91
N GLU A 236 -24.48 -9.64 -12.98
CA GLU A 236 -24.71 -8.39 -12.25
C GLU A 236 -24.32 -7.12 -13.07
N GLY A 237 -23.90 -7.27 -14.32
CA GLY A 237 -23.53 -6.16 -15.21
C GLY A 237 -22.11 -5.62 -15.06
N LEU A 238 -21.24 -6.25 -14.27
CA LEU A 238 -19.86 -5.82 -14.11
C LEU A 238 -18.98 -6.25 -15.31
N LYS A 239 -18.01 -5.41 -15.68
CA LYS A 239 -17.06 -5.68 -16.77
C LYS A 239 -15.90 -6.56 -16.27
N VAL A 240 -16.21 -7.80 -15.88
CA VAL A 240 -15.25 -8.82 -15.45
C VAL A 240 -15.04 -9.81 -16.58
N SER A 241 -13.80 -10.14 -16.90
CA SER A 241 -13.44 -11.05 -18.00
C SER A 241 -12.37 -12.06 -17.59
N GLY A 242 -12.34 -13.20 -18.27
CA GLY A 242 -11.43 -14.32 -18.00
C GLY A 242 -12.19 -15.65 -17.94
N PRO A 243 -11.58 -16.72 -17.38
CA PRO A 243 -10.20 -16.74 -16.88
C PRO A 243 -9.17 -16.58 -18.00
N TRP A 244 -8.25 -15.63 -17.86
CA TRP A 244 -7.19 -15.37 -18.83
C TRP A 244 -5.92 -16.16 -18.49
N PRO A 245 -5.26 -16.81 -19.46
CA PRO A 245 -3.93 -17.34 -19.23
C PRO A 245 -2.94 -16.24 -18.83
N ALA A 246 -2.20 -16.46 -17.75
CA ALA A 246 -1.29 -15.43 -17.20
C ALA A 246 -0.14 -15.07 -18.14
N ASP A 247 0.29 -16.00 -18.97
CA ASP A 247 1.34 -15.79 -19.98
C ASP A 247 0.93 -14.86 -21.12
N THR A 248 -0.37 -14.67 -21.34
CA THR A 248 -0.89 -13.85 -22.44
C THR A 248 -1.63 -12.59 -22.00
N VAL A 249 -2.20 -12.53 -20.79
CA VAL A 249 -2.97 -11.37 -20.32
C VAL A 249 -2.13 -10.11 -20.18
N PHE A 250 -0.84 -10.27 -19.87
CA PHE A 250 0.11 -9.16 -19.69
C PHE A 250 0.75 -8.67 -20.99
N VAL A 251 0.43 -9.27 -22.13
CA VAL A 251 0.86 -8.73 -23.44
C VAL A 251 0.28 -7.33 -23.61
N LYS A 252 1.12 -6.37 -24.03
CA LYS A 252 0.79 -4.94 -24.02
C LYS A 252 -0.55 -4.60 -24.64
N ASP A 253 -0.83 -5.06 -25.86
CA ASP A 253 -2.06 -4.74 -26.59
C ASP A 253 -3.31 -5.29 -25.89
N LYS A 254 -3.15 -6.27 -25.02
CA LYS A 254 -4.24 -6.87 -24.25
C LYS A 254 -4.39 -6.20 -22.90
N VAL A 255 -3.30 -6.05 -22.15
CA VAL A 255 -3.34 -5.48 -20.80
C VAL A 255 -3.84 -4.03 -20.82
N ASP A 256 -3.52 -3.26 -21.85
CA ASP A 256 -3.97 -1.88 -22.03
C ASP A 256 -5.50 -1.75 -22.22
N THR A 257 -6.22 -2.86 -22.45
CA THR A 257 -7.69 -2.87 -22.54
C THR A 257 -8.38 -3.00 -21.19
N PHE A 258 -7.64 -3.28 -20.12
CA PHE A 258 -8.14 -3.50 -18.77
C PHE A 258 -7.67 -2.39 -17.81
N ASP A 259 -8.48 -2.13 -16.80
CA ASP A 259 -8.10 -1.20 -15.72
C ASP A 259 -7.26 -1.88 -14.65
N VAL A 260 -7.42 -3.20 -14.47
CA VAL A 260 -6.67 -4.02 -13.51
C VAL A 260 -6.64 -5.48 -13.93
N VAL A 261 -5.54 -6.15 -13.62
CA VAL A 261 -5.42 -7.61 -13.70
C VAL A 261 -5.51 -8.19 -12.29
N LEU A 262 -6.42 -9.12 -12.06
CA LEU A 262 -6.51 -9.90 -10.83
C LEU A 262 -5.74 -11.21 -11.00
N ALA A 263 -4.57 -11.28 -10.40
CA ALA A 263 -3.75 -12.49 -10.34
C ALA A 263 -4.21 -13.39 -9.17
N MET A 264 -4.12 -14.70 -9.35
CA MET A 264 -4.53 -15.66 -8.33
C MET A 264 -3.53 -15.74 -7.17
N TYR A 265 -2.24 -15.51 -7.43
CA TYR A 265 -1.20 -15.54 -6.41
C TYR A 265 -0.07 -14.55 -6.73
N HIS A 266 0.74 -14.29 -5.73
CA HIS A 266 1.80 -13.27 -5.73
C HIS A 266 2.71 -13.35 -6.95
N ASP A 267 3.37 -14.47 -7.20
CA ASP A 267 4.37 -14.58 -8.26
C ASP A 267 3.76 -14.77 -9.66
N GLN A 268 2.42 -14.86 -9.78
CA GLN A 268 1.76 -14.84 -11.08
C GLN A 268 1.75 -13.43 -11.71
N GLY A 269 1.62 -12.38 -10.89
CA GLY A 269 1.45 -11.01 -11.39
C GLY A 269 2.62 -10.07 -11.06
N LEU A 270 3.24 -10.20 -9.89
CA LEU A 270 4.21 -9.21 -9.44
C LEU A 270 5.55 -9.22 -10.19
N PRO A 271 6.10 -10.35 -10.67
CA PRO A 271 7.31 -10.33 -11.50
C PRO A 271 7.14 -9.48 -12.76
N VAL A 272 5.98 -9.54 -13.41
CA VAL A 272 5.68 -8.72 -14.59
C VAL A 272 5.62 -7.23 -14.23
N LEU A 273 4.89 -6.88 -13.18
CA LEU A 273 4.78 -5.50 -12.72
C LEU A 273 6.14 -4.92 -12.33
N LYS A 274 6.93 -5.67 -11.59
CA LYS A 274 8.27 -5.24 -11.14
C LYS A 274 9.26 -5.13 -12.31
N HIS A 275 9.14 -5.97 -13.32
CA HIS A 275 9.95 -5.85 -14.54
C HIS A 275 9.66 -4.54 -15.29
N LEU A 276 8.40 -4.11 -15.31
CA LEU A 276 7.98 -2.88 -16.00
C LEU A 276 8.30 -1.60 -15.21
N GLY A 277 8.41 -1.65 -13.87
CA GLY A 277 8.54 -0.42 -13.07
C GLY A 277 8.97 -0.63 -11.63
N PHE A 278 10.11 -1.29 -11.39
CA PHE A 278 10.58 -1.65 -10.05
C PHE A 278 10.70 -0.45 -9.09
N SER A 279 11.21 0.69 -9.56
CA SER A 279 11.47 1.88 -8.72
C SER A 279 10.22 2.73 -8.42
N SER A 280 9.12 2.51 -9.16
CA SER A 280 7.88 3.32 -9.05
C SER A 280 6.67 2.50 -8.60
N ALA A 281 6.86 1.24 -8.25
CA ALA A 281 5.78 0.38 -7.77
C ALA A 281 5.27 0.84 -6.41
N VAL A 282 3.96 0.99 -6.29
CA VAL A 282 3.27 1.37 -5.05
C VAL A 282 2.38 0.21 -4.60
N ASN A 283 2.50 -0.17 -3.34
CA ASN A 283 1.61 -1.15 -2.74
C ASN A 283 0.39 -0.43 -2.13
N ILE A 284 -0.80 -0.86 -2.48
CA ILE A 284 -2.07 -0.31 -2.03
C ILE A 284 -2.88 -1.39 -1.34
N THR A 285 -3.49 -1.06 -0.21
CA THR A 285 -4.42 -1.95 0.48
C THR A 285 -5.86 -1.47 0.26
N LEU A 286 -6.59 -2.18 -0.59
CA LEU A 286 -7.99 -1.91 -0.88
C LEU A 286 -8.90 -2.59 0.15
N GLY A 287 -10.10 -2.02 0.39
CA GLY A 287 -11.07 -2.55 1.34
C GLY A 287 -10.92 -2.01 2.77
N LEU A 288 -9.90 -1.20 3.05
CA LEU A 288 -9.85 -0.40 4.28
C LEU A 288 -10.82 0.78 4.20
N PRO A 289 -11.38 1.27 5.33
CA PRO A 289 -12.28 2.43 5.34
C PRO A 289 -11.56 3.78 5.09
N TYR A 290 -10.29 3.74 4.75
CA TYR A 290 -9.44 4.89 4.42
C TYR A 290 -8.40 4.49 3.36
N ILE A 291 -7.78 5.48 2.72
CA ILE A 291 -6.71 5.25 1.73
C ILE A 291 -5.42 4.85 2.47
N ARG A 292 -4.84 3.73 2.05
CA ARG A 292 -3.51 3.31 2.49
C ARG A 292 -2.65 2.96 1.29
N THR A 293 -1.52 3.67 1.16
CA THR A 293 -0.44 3.33 0.22
C THR A 293 0.85 3.01 0.97
N SER A 294 1.78 2.35 0.34
CA SER A 294 3.05 1.94 0.95
C SER A 294 4.16 1.88 -0.09
N VAL A 295 5.38 2.09 0.37
CA VAL A 295 6.57 1.72 -0.39
C VAL A 295 6.61 0.21 -0.67
N ASP A 296 7.24 -0.19 -1.78
CA ASP A 296 7.40 -1.60 -2.19
C ASP A 296 8.85 -2.10 -2.00
N HIS A 297 9.48 -1.69 -0.89
CA HIS A 297 10.81 -2.18 -0.48
C HIS A 297 10.87 -2.47 1.01
N GLY A 298 11.91 -3.17 1.44
CA GLY A 298 12.16 -3.50 2.84
C GLY A 298 12.87 -2.36 3.61
N THR A 299 13.29 -2.68 4.81
CA THR A 299 13.97 -1.75 5.73
C THR A 299 15.37 -1.35 5.30
N ALA A 300 16.01 -2.10 4.39
CA ALA A 300 17.34 -1.85 3.84
C ALA A 300 18.33 -1.37 4.90
N LEU A 301 18.53 -2.20 5.91
CA LEU A 301 19.32 -1.88 7.11
C LEU A 301 20.76 -1.46 6.78
N ASP A 302 21.32 -2.02 5.72
CA ASP A 302 22.65 -1.73 5.18
C ASP A 302 22.78 -0.30 4.62
N LEU A 303 21.68 0.31 4.22
CA LEU A 303 21.63 1.68 3.70
C LEU A 303 21.23 2.71 4.76
N ALA A 304 20.77 2.28 5.94
CA ALA A 304 20.28 3.18 6.96
C ALA A 304 21.39 4.10 7.48
N GLY A 305 21.15 5.40 7.45
CA GLY A 305 22.11 6.43 7.89
C GLY A 305 23.24 6.72 6.90
N THR A 306 23.27 6.10 5.72
CA THR A 306 24.34 6.34 4.72
C THR A 306 24.06 7.51 3.79
N GLY A 307 22.78 7.88 3.62
CA GLY A 307 22.33 8.87 2.65
C GLY A 307 22.09 8.30 1.23
N GLU A 308 22.33 7.00 1.01
CA GLU A 308 22.19 6.35 -0.29
C GLU A 308 20.76 5.84 -0.58
N ALA A 309 19.87 5.88 0.42
CA ALA A 309 18.49 5.44 0.25
C ALA A 309 17.73 6.38 -0.71
N SER A 310 17.03 5.79 -1.69
CA SER A 310 16.22 6.56 -2.65
C SER A 310 14.83 6.89 -2.09
N THR A 311 14.37 8.12 -2.27
CA THR A 311 13.01 8.59 -1.91
C THR A 311 11.94 8.18 -2.93
N GLY A 312 12.31 7.75 -4.14
CA GLY A 312 11.41 7.59 -5.28
C GLY A 312 10.18 6.71 -5.02
N SER A 313 10.32 5.59 -4.27
CA SER A 313 9.18 4.75 -3.91
C SER A 313 8.24 5.45 -2.92
N LEU A 314 8.77 6.23 -1.96
CA LEU A 314 7.99 7.03 -1.02
C LEU A 314 7.25 8.16 -1.74
N GLU A 315 7.91 8.86 -2.63
CA GLU A 315 7.31 9.90 -3.47
C GLU A 315 6.16 9.33 -4.30
N SER A 316 6.36 8.18 -4.94
CA SER A 316 5.34 7.48 -5.70
C SER A 316 4.13 7.10 -4.82
N ALA A 317 4.37 6.60 -3.61
CA ALA A 317 3.32 6.24 -2.66
C ALA A 317 2.50 7.46 -2.19
N LEU A 318 3.16 8.59 -1.92
CA LEU A 318 2.52 9.86 -1.54
C LEU A 318 1.71 10.46 -2.69
N GLN A 319 2.25 10.49 -3.90
CA GLN A 319 1.53 10.96 -5.09
C GLN A 319 0.30 10.08 -5.40
N MET A 320 0.42 8.77 -5.23
CA MET A 320 -0.71 7.85 -5.37
C MET A 320 -1.80 8.15 -4.33
N ALA A 321 -1.45 8.32 -3.06
CA ALA A 321 -2.39 8.69 -2.01
C ALA A 321 -3.13 9.99 -2.35
N LYS A 322 -2.41 11.04 -2.77
CA LYS A 322 -2.97 12.32 -3.20
C LYS A 322 -3.93 12.17 -4.39
N MET A 323 -3.56 11.37 -5.39
CA MET A 323 -4.40 11.11 -6.56
C MET A 323 -5.72 10.43 -6.13
N MET A 324 -5.64 9.43 -5.25
CA MET A 324 -6.82 8.71 -4.75
C MET A 324 -7.73 9.62 -3.92
N ILE A 325 -7.19 10.49 -3.05
CA ILE A 325 -7.95 11.51 -2.31
C ILE A 325 -8.70 12.41 -3.29
N SER A 326 -8.00 12.93 -4.29
CA SER A 326 -8.56 13.84 -5.30
C SER A 326 -9.67 13.19 -6.11
N SER A 327 -9.57 11.89 -6.37
CA SER A 327 -10.59 11.10 -7.05
C SER A 327 -11.85 10.94 -6.21
N MET A 328 -11.71 10.51 -4.94
CA MET A 328 -12.83 10.38 -4.01
C MET A 328 -13.60 11.69 -3.82
N GLU A 329 -12.90 12.82 -3.76
CA GLU A 329 -13.55 14.11 -3.61
C GLU A 329 -14.30 14.58 -4.85
N ARG A 330 -13.80 14.25 -6.06
CA ARG A 330 -14.53 14.51 -7.32
C ARG A 330 -15.85 13.76 -7.35
N GLN A 331 -15.86 12.49 -6.92
CA GLN A 331 -17.08 11.69 -6.87
C GLN A 331 -18.10 12.24 -5.88
N LYS A 332 -17.68 12.51 -4.63
CA LYS A 332 -18.57 13.13 -3.61
C LYS A 332 -19.20 14.45 -4.08
N ARG A 333 -18.60 15.15 -5.05
CA ARG A 333 -19.18 16.38 -5.63
C ARG A 333 -20.13 16.07 -6.79
N ALA A 334 -19.90 15.01 -7.53
CA ALA A 334 -20.78 14.60 -8.63
C ALA A 334 -22.13 14.01 -8.11
N GLU A 335 -22.12 13.50 -6.89
CA GLU A 335 -23.30 12.93 -6.21
C GLU A 335 -24.17 14.00 -5.49
N LYS A 336 -23.65 15.24 -5.33
CA LYS A 336 -24.38 16.39 -4.74
C LYS A 336 -24.98 17.30 -5.80
#